data_915d89d33fc8a4e6809bf6f1dd50adb0
#
_entry.id   915d89d33fc8a4e6809bf6f1dd50adb0
#
_cell.length_a   1.000
_cell.length_b   1.000
_cell.length_c   1.000
_cell.angle_alpha   90.00
_cell.angle_beta   90.00
_cell.angle_gamma   90.00
#
_symmetry.space_group_name_H-M   'P 1'
#
loop_
_entity.id
_entity.type
_entity.pdbx_description
1 polymer ?
#
loop_
_entity_poly.entity_id
_entity_poly.type
_entity_poly.pdbx_seq_one_letter_code
_entity_poly.pdbx_strand_id
1 'polypeptide(L)'
;MEPRNDAGSILISRILVWVFGALILVLDWAVWPLSQVLMRVLPVFDGGDAVLLKVCLYVCNVPGFILLYCMDVLLRNLHRGQVFESKNVRLLKVISVCCFIACVVCLAACPRIYSLGFVALAAGFMGLIVRIVKNVFSKAIPMRDELDLTV
;
A
#
# COMPACT_ATOMS: atom_id res chain seq x y z
N MET A 1 -31.96 -0.04 4.24
CA MET A 1 -30.54 -0.33 4.13
C MET A 1 -29.90 0.02 5.48
N GLU A 2 -29.35 -0.97 6.19
CA GLU A 2 -28.96 -0.83 7.60
C GLU A 2 -27.64 -0.06 7.74
N PRO A 3 -27.64 1.14 8.38
CA PRO A 3 -26.40 1.92 8.60
C PRO A 3 -25.44 1.29 9.63
N ARG A 4 -25.84 0.18 10.25
CA ARG A 4 -25.09 -0.48 11.33
C ARG A 4 -23.96 -1.39 10.85
N ASN A 5 -24.05 -1.92 9.62
CA ASN A 5 -23.01 -2.79 9.04
C ASN A 5 -21.82 -2.00 8.48
N ASP A 6 -22.06 -0.77 8.00
CA ASP A 6 -21.01 0.05 7.38
C ASP A 6 -20.01 0.58 8.43
N ALA A 7 -20.48 0.97 9.61
CA ALA A 7 -19.61 1.43 10.69
C ALA A 7 -18.68 0.33 11.22
N GLY A 8 -19.17 -0.91 11.30
CA GLY A 8 -18.37 -2.07 11.70
C GLY A 8 -17.29 -2.41 10.69
N SER A 9 -17.62 -2.39 9.41
CA SER A 9 -16.69 -2.66 8.32
C SER A 9 -15.54 -1.65 8.27
N ILE A 10 -15.83 -0.37 8.44
CA ILE A 10 -14.84 0.72 8.45
C ILE A 10 -13.93 0.61 9.69
N LEU A 11 -14.51 0.26 10.86
CA LEU A 11 -13.72 0.05 12.08
C LEU A 11 -12.73 -1.09 11.91
N ILE A 12 -13.17 -2.22 11.36
CA ILE A 12 -12.31 -3.39 11.08
C ILE A 12 -11.18 -2.99 10.13
N SER A 13 -11.49 -2.25 9.05
CA SER A 13 -10.49 -1.80 8.10
C SER A 13 -9.45 -0.87 8.75
N ARG A 14 -9.85 0.01 9.66
CA ARG A 14 -8.92 0.85 10.41
C ARG A 14 -8.02 0.05 11.34
N ILE A 15 -8.58 -0.91 12.08
CA ILE A 15 -7.78 -1.81 12.91
C ILE A 15 -6.76 -2.54 12.05
N LEU A 16 -7.16 -3.01 10.88
CA LEU A 16 -6.28 -3.71 9.94
C LEU A 16 -5.12 -2.80 9.49
N VAL A 17 -5.36 -1.52 9.18
CA VAL A 17 -4.30 -0.56 8.84
C VAL A 17 -3.27 -0.42 9.97
N TRP A 18 -3.72 -0.33 11.22
CA TRP A 18 -2.82 -0.25 12.38
C TRP A 18 -2.05 -1.56 12.61
N VAL A 19 -2.70 -2.70 12.40
CA VAL A 19 -2.05 -4.02 12.47
C VAL A 19 -0.97 -4.14 11.40
N PHE A 20 -1.23 -3.70 10.16
CA PHE A 20 -0.21 -3.68 9.10
C PHE A 20 0.95 -2.74 9.44
N GLY A 21 0.68 -1.58 10.04
CA GLY A 21 1.73 -0.67 10.52
C GLY A 21 2.63 -1.31 11.57
N ALA A 22 2.03 -1.97 12.56
CA ALA A 22 2.76 -2.73 13.57
C ALA A 22 3.56 -3.88 12.95
N LEU A 23 2.99 -4.59 11.98
CA LEU A 23 3.65 -5.68 11.27
C LEU A 23 4.88 -5.21 10.51
N ILE A 24 4.84 -4.05 9.86
CA ILE A 24 6.01 -3.44 9.19
C ILE A 24 7.12 -3.19 10.20
N LEU A 25 6.82 -2.61 11.36
CA LEU A 25 7.82 -2.36 12.41
C LEU A 25 8.42 -3.66 12.95
N VAL A 26 7.61 -4.69 13.14
CA VAL A 26 8.08 -6.02 13.58
C VAL A 26 8.98 -6.66 12.52
N LEU A 27 8.63 -6.54 11.24
CA LEU A 27 9.45 -7.04 10.14
C LEU A 27 10.79 -6.29 10.06
N ASP A 28 10.82 -4.98 10.27
CA ASP A 28 12.04 -4.20 10.30
C ASP A 28 12.99 -4.68 11.40
N TRP A 29 12.45 -4.95 12.58
CA TRP A 29 13.24 -5.49 13.68
C TRP A 29 13.71 -6.93 13.39
N ALA A 30 12.86 -7.74 12.78
CA ALA A 30 13.14 -9.13 12.46
C ALA A 30 14.11 -9.34 11.28
N VAL A 31 14.31 -8.33 10.42
CA VAL A 31 15.20 -8.41 9.25
C VAL A 31 16.64 -8.74 9.64
N TRP A 32 17.11 -8.21 10.78
CA TRP A 32 18.48 -8.48 11.26
C TRP A 32 18.70 -9.97 11.56
N PRO A 33 17.96 -10.62 12.46
CA PRO A 33 18.15 -12.04 12.72
C PRO A 33 17.78 -12.92 11.51
N LEU A 34 16.75 -12.54 10.74
CA LEU A 34 16.32 -13.27 9.55
C LEU A 34 17.41 -13.35 8.48
N SER A 35 18.10 -12.24 8.22
CA SER A 35 19.19 -12.21 7.25
C SER A 35 20.36 -13.13 7.65
N GLN A 36 20.65 -13.26 8.96
CA GLN A 36 21.68 -14.16 9.45
C GLN A 36 21.29 -15.64 9.31
N VAL A 37 20.02 -15.96 9.58
CA VAL A 37 19.48 -17.31 9.38
C VAL A 37 19.49 -17.67 7.90
N LEU A 38 19.09 -16.74 7.03
CA LEU A 38 19.05 -16.96 5.58
C LEU A 38 20.45 -17.26 5.01
N MET A 39 21.48 -16.56 5.46
CA MET A 39 22.88 -16.83 5.08
C MET A 39 23.39 -18.20 5.55
N ARG A 40 22.83 -18.73 6.67
CA ARG A 40 23.22 -20.06 7.16
C ARG A 40 22.50 -21.20 6.45
N VAL A 41 21.25 -20.98 6.06
CA VAL A 41 20.38 -22.04 5.49
C VAL A 41 20.50 -22.11 3.97
N LEU A 42 20.73 -20.98 3.32
CA LEU A 42 20.85 -20.88 1.85
C LEU A 42 22.29 -20.53 1.47
N PRO A 43 23.11 -21.52 1.07
CA PRO A 43 24.51 -21.29 0.67
C PRO A 43 24.67 -20.43 -0.58
N VAL A 44 23.58 -20.21 -1.34
CA VAL A 44 23.52 -19.32 -2.51
C VAL A 44 23.32 -17.85 -2.11
N PHE A 45 22.97 -17.58 -0.85
CA PHE A 45 22.67 -16.24 -0.35
C PHE A 45 23.94 -15.59 0.21
N ASP A 46 24.49 -14.65 -0.55
CA ASP A 46 25.74 -13.98 -0.21
C ASP A 46 25.52 -12.79 0.75
N GLY A 47 26.59 -12.35 1.42
CA GLY A 47 26.53 -11.16 2.30
C GLY A 47 26.06 -9.90 1.56
N GLY A 48 26.36 -9.78 0.26
CA GLY A 48 25.87 -8.72 -0.61
C GLY A 48 24.35 -8.77 -0.81
N ASP A 49 23.76 -9.96 -0.91
CA ASP A 49 22.31 -10.15 -1.06
C ASP A 49 21.55 -9.80 0.22
N ALA A 50 22.17 -10.10 1.38
CA ALA A 50 21.61 -9.71 2.67
C ALA A 50 21.57 -8.17 2.85
N VAL A 51 22.61 -7.47 2.40
CA VAL A 51 22.65 -6.00 2.40
C VAL A 51 21.61 -5.44 1.44
N LEU A 52 21.52 -5.98 0.23
CA LEU A 52 20.55 -5.56 -0.78
C LEU A 52 19.12 -5.72 -0.28
N LEU A 53 18.80 -6.86 0.36
CA LEU A 53 17.48 -7.12 0.94
C LEU A 53 17.12 -6.07 2.01
N LYS A 54 18.06 -5.75 2.91
CA LYS A 54 17.87 -4.72 3.94
C LYS A 54 17.61 -3.35 3.31
N VAL A 55 18.44 -2.95 2.34
CA VAL A 55 18.29 -1.66 1.65
C VAL A 55 16.93 -1.58 0.97
N CYS A 56 16.51 -2.61 0.23
CA CYS A 56 15.21 -2.65 -0.41
C CYS A 56 14.07 -2.50 0.61
N LEU A 57 14.16 -3.20 1.74
CA LEU A 57 13.14 -3.13 2.78
C LEU A 57 13.03 -1.72 3.36
N TYR A 58 14.16 -1.12 3.78
CA TYR A 58 14.16 0.23 4.34
C TYR A 58 13.70 1.30 3.34
N VAL A 59 14.07 1.17 2.06
CA VAL A 59 13.61 2.09 1.01
C VAL A 59 12.11 1.94 0.78
N CYS A 60 11.56 0.70 0.82
CA CYS A 60 10.14 0.45 0.66
C CYS A 60 9.31 0.87 1.90
N ASN A 61 9.92 1.02 3.07
CA ASN A 61 9.21 1.47 4.27
C ASN A 61 8.65 2.89 4.13
N VAL A 62 9.41 3.80 3.53
CA VAL A 62 8.96 5.18 3.35
C VAL A 62 7.64 5.24 2.56
N PRO A 63 7.53 4.69 1.34
CA PRO A 63 6.26 4.65 0.64
C PRO A 63 5.22 3.78 1.36
N GLY A 64 5.63 2.74 2.11
CA GLY A 64 4.74 1.91 2.91
C GLY A 64 4.03 2.70 4.00
N PHE A 65 4.73 3.49 4.80
CA PHE A 65 4.12 4.35 5.82
C PHE A 65 3.24 5.45 5.23
N ILE A 66 3.65 6.06 4.12
CA ILE A 66 2.84 7.05 3.41
C ILE A 66 1.53 6.40 2.93
N LEU A 67 1.59 5.19 2.38
CA LEU A 67 0.43 4.43 1.93
C LEU A 67 -0.54 4.15 3.10
N LEU A 68 -0.04 3.67 4.24
CA LEU A 68 -0.86 3.40 5.43
C LEU A 68 -1.52 4.67 5.96
N TYR A 69 -0.80 5.79 6.01
CA TYR A 69 -1.35 7.08 6.38
C TYR A 69 -2.48 7.52 5.43
N CYS A 70 -2.25 7.43 4.12
CA CYS A 70 -3.27 7.76 3.12
C CYS A 70 -4.50 6.87 3.24
N MET A 71 -4.32 5.57 3.54
CA MET A 71 -5.42 4.64 3.77
C MET A 71 -6.22 5.00 5.02
N ASP A 72 -5.58 5.34 6.15
CA ASP A 72 -6.29 5.76 7.36
C ASP A 72 -7.10 7.04 7.11
N VAL A 73 -6.54 8.02 6.43
CA VAL A 73 -7.25 9.26 6.08
C VAL A 73 -8.42 8.98 5.14
N LEU A 74 -8.24 8.12 4.14
CA LEU A 74 -9.30 7.71 3.22
C LEU A 74 -10.47 7.05 3.97
N LEU A 75 -10.17 6.13 4.88
CA LEU A 75 -11.17 5.46 5.70
C LEU A 75 -11.92 6.44 6.63
N ARG A 76 -11.24 7.44 7.17
CA ARG A 76 -11.88 8.51 7.96
C ARG A 76 -12.86 9.32 7.12
N ASN A 77 -12.48 9.68 5.90
CA ASN A 77 -13.35 10.43 4.99
C ASN A 77 -14.58 9.59 4.61
N LEU A 78 -14.40 8.30 4.35
CA LEU A 78 -15.50 7.36 4.09
C LEU A 78 -16.47 7.29 5.28
N HIS A 79 -15.93 7.20 6.50
CA HIS A 79 -16.76 7.16 7.72
C HIS A 79 -17.61 8.43 7.90
N ARG A 80 -17.12 9.56 7.41
CA ARG A 80 -17.85 10.84 7.45
C ARG A 80 -18.84 11.02 6.30
N GLY A 81 -19.04 10.02 5.47
CA GLY A 81 -19.91 10.09 4.29
C GLY A 81 -19.34 10.90 3.12
N GLN A 82 -18.10 11.38 3.23
CA GLN A 82 -17.43 12.18 2.21
C GLN A 82 -16.76 11.28 1.17
N VAL A 83 -17.54 10.43 0.48
CA VAL A 83 -17.02 9.43 -0.45
C VAL A 83 -16.52 10.10 -1.75
N PHE A 84 -17.30 11.02 -2.32
CA PHE A 84 -17.06 11.65 -3.62
C PHE A 84 -16.42 13.04 -3.47
N GLU A 85 -15.29 13.10 -2.75
CA GLU A 85 -14.50 14.33 -2.67
C GLU A 85 -13.22 14.24 -3.51
N SER A 86 -12.84 15.38 -4.10
CA SER A 86 -11.59 15.51 -4.85
C SER A 86 -10.34 15.17 -4.01
N LYS A 87 -10.44 15.28 -2.68
CA LYS A 87 -9.39 14.89 -1.73
C LYS A 87 -9.13 13.38 -1.77
N ASN A 88 -10.19 12.56 -1.86
CA ASN A 88 -10.07 11.10 -1.91
C ASN A 88 -9.39 10.64 -3.19
N VAL A 89 -9.66 11.31 -4.31
CA VAL A 89 -8.98 11.05 -5.59
C VAL A 89 -7.48 11.34 -5.49
N ARG A 90 -7.08 12.39 -4.76
CA ARG A 90 -5.68 12.69 -4.50
C ARG A 90 -5.00 11.61 -3.64
N LEU A 91 -5.66 11.16 -2.58
CA LEU A 91 -5.15 10.08 -1.73
C LEU A 91 -4.94 8.79 -2.53
N LEU A 92 -5.91 8.39 -3.35
CA LEU A 92 -5.80 7.23 -4.24
C LEU A 92 -4.64 7.37 -5.22
N LYS A 93 -4.39 8.58 -5.74
CA LYS A 93 -3.22 8.85 -6.59
C LYS A 93 -1.92 8.60 -5.85
N VAL A 94 -1.78 9.09 -4.62
CA VAL A 94 -0.57 8.90 -3.80
C VAL A 94 -0.37 7.42 -3.49
N ILE A 95 -1.42 6.69 -3.10
CA ILE A 95 -1.36 5.25 -2.84
C ILE A 95 -0.85 4.50 -4.08
N SER A 96 -1.41 4.79 -5.27
CA SER A 96 -0.97 4.16 -6.52
C SER A 96 0.50 4.44 -6.82
N VAL A 97 0.97 5.67 -6.60
CA VAL A 97 2.39 6.04 -6.81
C VAL A 97 3.30 5.30 -5.84
N CYS A 98 2.91 5.19 -4.56
CA CYS A 98 3.68 4.42 -3.56
C CYS A 98 3.82 2.94 -3.96
N CYS A 99 2.75 2.32 -4.47
CA CYS A 99 2.80 0.95 -4.98
C CYS A 99 3.75 0.81 -6.18
N PHE A 100 3.77 1.77 -7.11
CA PHE A 100 4.70 1.74 -8.24
C PHE A 100 6.14 1.97 -7.82
N ILE A 101 6.41 2.83 -6.83
CA ILE A 101 7.75 3.01 -6.27
C ILE A 101 8.24 1.67 -5.67
N ALA A 102 7.44 1.01 -4.86
CA ALA A 102 7.77 -0.29 -4.30
C ALA A 102 8.01 -1.34 -5.39
N CYS A 103 7.19 -1.36 -6.44
CA CYS A 103 7.36 -2.23 -7.60
C CYS A 103 8.72 -2.03 -8.27
N VAL A 104 9.10 -0.77 -8.56
CA VAL A 104 10.36 -0.44 -9.22
C VAL A 104 11.57 -0.84 -8.35
N VAL A 105 11.52 -0.55 -7.04
CA VAL A 105 12.59 -0.91 -6.10
C VAL A 105 12.78 -2.42 -6.05
N CYS A 106 11.69 -3.20 -5.91
CA CYS A 106 11.76 -4.65 -5.88
C CYS A 106 12.21 -5.24 -7.23
N LEU A 107 11.78 -4.64 -8.34
CA LEU A 107 12.17 -5.07 -9.67
C LEU A 107 13.68 -4.85 -9.92
N ALA A 108 14.23 -3.73 -9.45
CA ALA A 108 15.66 -3.44 -9.55
C ALA A 108 16.54 -4.44 -8.76
N ALA A 109 16.02 -5.00 -7.67
CA ALA A 109 16.70 -6.02 -6.88
C ALA A 109 16.46 -7.46 -7.38
N CYS A 110 15.47 -7.66 -8.24
CA CYS A 110 15.07 -8.97 -8.79
C CYS A 110 16.23 -9.78 -9.44
N PRO A 111 17.20 -9.18 -10.17
CA PRO A 111 18.28 -9.94 -10.77
C PRO A 111 19.16 -10.70 -9.77
N ARG A 112 19.21 -10.23 -8.52
CA ARG A 112 19.96 -10.87 -7.44
C ARG A 112 19.06 -11.78 -6.59
N ILE A 113 17.84 -11.32 -6.30
CA ILE A 113 16.89 -12.01 -5.41
C ILE A 113 15.58 -12.23 -6.19
N TYR A 114 15.47 -13.35 -6.88
CA TYR A 114 14.33 -13.67 -7.76
C TYR A 114 12.97 -13.61 -7.05
N SER A 115 12.92 -13.92 -5.76
CA SER A 115 11.68 -13.83 -4.97
C SER A 115 11.09 -12.41 -4.91
N LEU A 116 11.91 -11.36 -5.01
CA LEU A 116 11.46 -9.98 -5.06
C LEU A 116 10.70 -9.65 -6.36
N GLY A 117 10.88 -10.44 -7.42
CA GLY A 117 10.11 -10.32 -8.65
C GLY A 117 8.61 -10.56 -8.43
N PHE A 118 8.24 -11.54 -7.61
CA PHE A 118 6.84 -11.78 -7.26
C PHE A 118 6.25 -10.62 -6.46
N VAL A 119 7.03 -10.06 -5.53
CA VAL A 119 6.61 -8.89 -4.74
C VAL A 119 6.43 -7.67 -5.64
N ALA A 120 7.35 -7.46 -6.58
CA ALA A 120 7.27 -6.38 -7.56
C ALA A 120 6.01 -6.49 -8.43
N LEU A 121 5.72 -7.71 -8.92
CA LEU A 121 4.53 -7.98 -9.72
C LEU A 121 3.25 -7.68 -8.92
N ALA A 122 3.17 -8.16 -7.69
CA ALA A 122 2.02 -7.93 -6.81
C ALA A 122 1.84 -6.42 -6.51
N ALA A 123 2.92 -5.70 -6.17
CA ALA A 123 2.88 -4.27 -5.92
C ALA A 123 2.46 -3.48 -7.16
N GLY A 124 2.97 -3.83 -8.34
CA GLY A 124 2.60 -3.21 -9.61
C GLY A 124 1.12 -3.43 -9.94
N PHE A 125 0.63 -4.66 -9.76
CA PHE A 125 -0.77 -5.00 -9.98
C PHE A 125 -1.70 -4.23 -9.04
N MET A 126 -1.37 -4.16 -7.75
CA MET A 126 -2.13 -3.35 -6.78
C MET A 126 -2.12 -1.87 -7.15
N GLY A 127 -0.98 -1.33 -7.59
CA GLY A 127 -0.87 0.04 -8.09
C GLY A 127 -1.80 0.32 -9.28
N LEU A 128 -1.94 -0.64 -10.19
CA LEU A 128 -2.87 -0.55 -11.33
C LEU A 128 -4.33 -0.58 -10.88
N ILE A 129 -4.71 -1.47 -9.97
CA ILE A 129 -6.08 -1.54 -9.43
C ILE A 129 -6.46 -0.19 -8.80
N VAL A 130 -5.61 0.34 -7.91
CA VAL A 130 -5.86 1.63 -7.25
C VAL A 130 -5.95 2.77 -8.28
N ARG A 131 -5.15 2.74 -9.34
CA ARG A 131 -5.21 3.73 -10.42
C ARG A 131 -6.52 3.67 -11.19
N ILE A 132 -7.04 2.47 -11.45
CA ILE A 132 -8.35 2.28 -12.10
C ILE A 132 -9.45 2.84 -11.20
N VAL A 133 -9.46 2.47 -9.93
CA VAL A 133 -10.42 2.97 -8.93
C VAL A 133 -10.38 4.50 -8.87
N LYS A 134 -9.18 5.10 -8.77
CA LYS A 134 -9.01 6.56 -8.81
C LYS A 134 -9.65 7.19 -10.05
N ASN A 135 -9.47 6.58 -11.23
CA ASN A 135 -10.04 7.11 -12.48
C ASN A 135 -11.56 7.03 -12.50
N VAL A 136 -12.14 5.97 -11.94
CA VAL A 136 -13.60 5.83 -11.79
C VAL A 136 -14.16 6.92 -10.87
N PHE A 137 -13.53 7.11 -9.70
CA PHE A 137 -13.95 8.16 -8.76
C PHE A 137 -13.83 9.56 -9.37
N SER A 138 -12.76 9.82 -10.11
CA SER A 138 -12.54 11.11 -10.79
C SER A 138 -13.62 11.45 -11.82
N LYS A 139 -14.22 10.43 -12.44
CA LYS A 139 -15.32 10.61 -13.40
C LYS A 139 -16.70 10.70 -12.71
N ALA A 140 -16.85 10.05 -11.56
CA ALA A 140 -18.12 10.04 -10.83
C ALA A 140 -18.44 11.37 -10.14
N ILE A 141 -17.41 12.13 -9.72
CA ILE A 141 -17.58 13.41 -9.02
C ILE A 141 -18.35 14.43 -9.88
N PRO A 142 -17.93 14.78 -11.12
CA PRO A 142 -18.65 15.77 -11.92
C PRO A 142 -20.07 15.33 -12.30
N MET A 143 -20.31 14.03 -12.49
CA MET A 143 -21.66 13.51 -12.76
C MET A 143 -22.62 13.75 -11.59
N ARG A 144 -22.12 13.66 -10.36
CA ARG A 144 -22.93 13.95 -9.17
C ARG A 144 -23.22 15.44 -9.05
N ASP A 145 -22.24 16.29 -9.27
CA ASP A 145 -22.40 17.74 -9.20
C ASP A 145 -23.43 18.25 -10.23
N GLU A 146 -23.49 17.65 -11.44
CA GLU A 146 -24.48 17.95 -12.46
C GLU A 146 -25.89 17.51 -12.05
N LEU A 147 -26.03 16.37 -11.37
CA LEU A 147 -27.31 15.88 -10.87
C LEU A 147 -27.85 16.73 -9.73
N ASP A 148 -26.99 17.20 -8.83
CA ASP A 148 -27.35 18.06 -7.69
C ASP A 148 -27.76 19.49 -8.16
N LEU A 149 -27.33 19.92 -9.35
CA LEU A 149 -27.73 21.22 -9.96
C LEU A 149 -29.05 21.14 -10.76
N THR A 150 -29.58 19.96 -11.03
CA THR A 150 -30.81 19.78 -11.80
C THR A 150 -32.06 19.57 -10.94
N VAL A 151 -31.96 19.65 -9.62
CA VAL A 151 -33.03 19.64 -8.64
C VAL A 151 -33.18 21.03 -8.01
#